data_dcc9add7ccdc8698d0c069c5519c59de
#
_entry.id   dcc9add7ccdc8698d0c069c5519c59de
#
_cell.length_a   1.000
_cell.length_b   1.000
_cell.length_c   1.000
_cell.angle_alpha   90.00
_cell.angle_beta   90.00
_cell.angle_gamma   90.00
#
_symmetry.space_group_name_H-M   'P 1'
#
loop_
_entity.id
_entity.type
_entity.pdbx_description
1 polymer ?
#
loop_
_entity_poly.entity_id
_entity_poly.type
_entity_poly.pdbx_seq_one_letter_code
_entity_poly.pdbx_strand_id
1 'polypeptide(L)'
;MSQTSALIDTLKRQLRAQGYTYADVARWLELSEASVKRLFADKHVTLERLEIICDRLNLEFSELISAMHADEQRVQELTQAQEQRIVDDRELFLVAVCVINGYRFEEIHHQYRLSEAQCIRHL
;
A
#
# COMPACT_ATOMS: atom_id res chain seq x y z
N MET A 1 -12.03 -9.73 -4.85
CA MET A 1 -12.06 -8.46 -4.13
C MET A 1 -12.56 -7.36 -5.04
N SER A 2 -13.43 -6.50 -4.54
CA SER A 2 -13.97 -5.42 -5.38
C SER A 2 -12.93 -4.31 -5.58
N GLN A 3 -13.00 -3.63 -6.69
CA GLN A 3 -12.16 -2.47 -6.97
C GLN A 3 -12.40 -1.35 -5.97
N THR A 4 -13.64 -1.18 -5.53
CA THR A 4 -14.01 -0.19 -4.51
C THR A 4 -13.27 -0.46 -3.20
N SER A 5 -13.22 -1.71 -2.76
CA SER A 5 -12.52 -2.10 -1.55
C SER A 5 -11.03 -1.79 -1.64
N ALA A 6 -10.40 -2.13 -2.75
CA ALA A 6 -8.98 -1.85 -3.00
C ALA A 6 -8.71 -0.34 -3.02
N LEU A 7 -9.60 0.43 -3.64
CA LEU A 7 -9.46 1.87 -3.74
C LEU A 7 -9.53 2.54 -2.35
N ILE A 8 -10.47 2.12 -1.53
CA ILE A 8 -10.63 2.65 -0.17
C ILE A 8 -9.42 2.30 0.70
N ASP A 9 -8.90 1.08 0.58
CA ASP A 9 -7.69 0.67 1.31
C ASP A 9 -6.48 1.52 0.90
N THR A 10 -6.35 1.82 -0.38
CA THR A 10 -5.30 2.69 -0.89
C THR A 10 -5.47 4.12 -0.36
N LEU A 11 -6.70 4.61 -0.34
CA LEU A 11 -7.01 5.94 0.20
C LEU A 11 -6.61 6.05 1.68
N LYS A 12 -6.94 5.04 2.49
CA LYS A 12 -6.51 5.00 3.89
C LYS A 12 -5.00 5.09 4.02
N ARG A 13 -4.29 4.38 3.16
CA ARG A 13 -2.83 4.36 3.18
C ARG A 13 -2.25 5.71 2.83
N GLN A 14 -2.82 6.39 1.86
CA GLN A 14 -2.40 7.74 1.49
C GLN A 14 -2.63 8.74 2.61
N LEU A 15 -3.77 8.63 3.30
CA LEU A 15 -4.06 9.47 4.47
C LEU A 15 -3.01 9.28 5.56
N ARG A 16 -2.67 8.04 5.89
CA ARG A 16 -1.65 7.73 6.89
C ARG A 16 -0.27 8.22 6.47
N ALA A 17 0.08 8.05 5.20
CA ALA A 17 1.37 8.47 4.68
C ALA A 17 1.58 9.98 4.81
N GLN A 18 0.50 10.77 4.70
CA GLN A 18 0.56 12.21 4.83
C GLN A 18 0.26 12.70 6.25
N GLY A 19 0.01 11.78 7.18
CA GLY A 19 -0.18 12.11 8.59
C GLY A 19 -1.58 12.60 8.95
N TYR A 20 -2.57 12.35 8.11
CA TYR A 20 -3.95 12.74 8.39
C TYR A 20 -4.70 11.65 9.16
N THR A 21 -5.67 12.09 9.95
CA THR A 21 -6.52 11.22 10.76
C THR A 21 -7.96 11.28 10.28
N TYR A 22 -8.81 10.40 10.81
CA TYR A 22 -10.25 10.44 10.53
C TYR A 22 -10.89 11.75 11.03
N ALA A 23 -10.35 12.33 12.09
CA ALA A 23 -10.81 13.62 12.57
C ALA A 23 -10.60 14.72 11.52
N ASP A 24 -9.48 14.68 10.82
CA ASP A 24 -9.20 15.61 9.72
C ASP A 24 -10.20 15.41 8.58
N VAL A 25 -10.45 14.17 8.19
CA VAL A 25 -11.42 13.85 7.13
C VAL A 25 -12.83 14.29 7.53
N ALA A 26 -13.19 14.12 8.80
CA ALA A 26 -14.48 14.55 9.32
C ALA A 26 -14.67 16.06 9.16
N ARG A 27 -13.64 16.83 9.40
CA ARG A 27 -13.69 18.29 9.19
C ARG A 27 -13.87 18.63 7.71
N TRP A 28 -13.17 17.95 6.83
CA TRP A 28 -13.24 18.19 5.38
C TRP A 28 -14.63 17.88 4.82
N LEU A 29 -15.25 16.82 5.31
CA LEU A 29 -16.55 16.34 4.84
C LEU A 29 -17.73 16.91 5.64
N GLU A 30 -17.45 17.66 6.68
CA GLU A 30 -18.47 18.19 7.61
C GLU A 30 -19.32 17.07 8.22
N LEU A 31 -18.64 15.99 8.63
CA LEU A 31 -19.24 14.84 9.27
C LEU A 31 -18.63 14.62 10.65
N SER A 32 -19.28 13.76 11.45
CA SER A 32 -18.68 13.31 12.70
C SER A 32 -17.58 12.30 12.42
N GLU A 33 -16.64 12.18 13.34
CA GLU A 33 -15.57 11.19 13.24
C GLU A 33 -16.14 9.77 13.18
N ALA A 34 -17.20 9.49 13.95
CA ALA A 34 -17.88 8.20 13.93
C ALA A 34 -18.46 7.89 12.54
N SER A 35 -19.03 8.89 11.87
CA SER A 35 -19.55 8.73 10.51
C SER A 35 -18.43 8.41 9.51
N VAL A 36 -17.28 9.07 9.65
CA VAL A 36 -16.12 8.81 8.79
C VAL A 36 -15.60 7.39 9.01
N LYS A 37 -15.48 6.95 10.25
CA LYS A 37 -15.06 5.57 10.55
C LYS A 37 -15.99 4.56 9.90
N ARG A 38 -17.31 4.83 9.93
CA ARG A 38 -18.32 3.97 9.32
C ARG A 38 -18.18 3.95 7.80
N LEU A 39 -17.95 5.11 7.18
CA LEU A 39 -17.74 5.19 5.73
C LEU A 39 -16.57 4.31 5.29
N PHE A 40 -15.45 4.38 5.99
CA PHE A 40 -14.29 3.57 5.66
C PHE A 40 -14.47 2.10 6.00
N ALA A 41 -15.15 1.78 7.09
CA ALA A 41 -15.42 0.39 7.48
C ALA A 41 -16.34 -0.30 6.48
N ASP A 42 -17.40 0.39 6.06
CA ASP A 42 -18.37 -0.13 5.08
C ASP A 42 -17.86 0.01 3.65
N LYS A 43 -16.77 0.74 3.46
CA LYS A 43 -16.18 1.03 2.14
C LYS A 43 -17.20 1.65 1.19
N HIS A 44 -17.99 2.55 1.71
CA HIS A 44 -19.09 3.20 0.98
C HIS A 44 -18.89 4.71 0.97
N VAL A 45 -18.12 5.18 -0.01
CA VAL A 45 -17.78 6.60 -0.16
C VAL A 45 -18.31 7.06 -1.52
N THR A 46 -19.02 8.18 -1.55
CA THR A 46 -19.48 8.77 -2.80
C THR A 46 -18.31 9.37 -3.57
N LEU A 47 -18.44 9.48 -4.88
CA LEU A 47 -17.41 10.09 -5.73
C LEU A 47 -17.15 11.54 -5.33
N GLU A 48 -18.19 12.26 -4.95
CA GLU A 48 -18.09 13.65 -4.52
C GLU A 48 -17.24 13.78 -3.24
N ARG A 49 -17.48 12.92 -2.27
CA ARG A 49 -16.67 12.88 -1.05
C ARG A 49 -15.24 12.45 -1.32
N LEU A 50 -15.07 11.47 -2.20
CA LEU A 50 -13.75 11.01 -2.61
C LEU A 50 -12.96 12.15 -3.26
N GLU A 51 -13.61 12.95 -4.09
CA GLU A 51 -12.99 14.11 -4.73
C GLU A 51 -12.49 15.12 -3.69
N ILE A 52 -13.31 15.41 -2.68
CA ILE A 52 -12.92 16.32 -1.60
C ILE A 52 -11.68 15.81 -0.88
N ILE A 53 -11.66 14.53 -0.55
CA ILE A 53 -10.51 13.92 0.14
C ILE A 53 -9.26 13.98 -0.75
N CYS A 54 -9.39 13.63 -2.01
CA CYS A 54 -8.27 13.67 -2.96
C CYS A 54 -7.72 15.08 -3.13
N ASP A 55 -8.58 16.09 -3.20
CA ASP A 55 -8.15 17.48 -3.28
C ASP A 55 -7.32 17.89 -2.06
N ARG A 56 -7.69 17.43 -0.88
CA ARG A 56 -6.94 17.70 0.34
C ARG A 56 -5.61 16.98 0.38
N LEU A 57 -5.51 15.83 -0.28
CA LEU A 57 -4.27 15.07 -0.39
C LEU A 57 -3.39 15.52 -1.56
N ASN A 58 -3.85 16.47 -2.37
CA ASN A 58 -3.21 16.88 -3.62
C ASN A 58 -3.02 15.70 -4.59
N LEU A 59 -4.03 14.84 -4.65
CA LEU A 59 -4.06 13.69 -5.55
C LEU A 59 -5.18 13.85 -6.56
N GLU A 60 -4.92 13.43 -7.79
CA GLU A 60 -5.98 13.24 -8.78
C GLU A 60 -6.50 11.81 -8.67
N PHE A 61 -7.71 11.56 -9.19
CA PHE A 61 -8.27 10.21 -9.21
C PHE A 61 -7.34 9.22 -9.94
N SER A 62 -6.74 9.66 -11.04
CA SER A 62 -5.80 8.84 -11.80
C SER A 62 -4.59 8.42 -10.96
N GLU A 63 -4.08 9.32 -10.14
CA GLU A 63 -2.97 9.03 -9.25
C GLU A 63 -3.36 8.02 -8.17
N LEU A 64 -4.56 8.15 -7.60
CA LEU A 64 -5.08 7.22 -6.63
C LEU A 64 -5.27 5.82 -7.22
N ILE A 65 -5.81 5.75 -8.42
CA ILE A 65 -6.01 4.50 -9.14
C ILE A 65 -4.67 3.85 -9.47
N SER A 66 -3.69 4.64 -9.90
CA SER A 66 -2.34 4.14 -10.17
C SER A 66 -1.69 3.58 -8.92
N ALA A 67 -1.86 4.24 -7.78
CA ALA A 67 -1.36 3.75 -6.51
C ALA A 67 -2.03 2.44 -6.10
N MET A 68 -3.33 2.31 -6.34
CA MET A 68 -4.08 1.09 -6.09
C MET A 68 -3.53 -0.08 -6.91
N HIS A 69 -3.29 0.13 -8.19
CA HIS A 69 -2.74 -0.91 -9.07
C HIS A 69 -1.33 -1.31 -8.65
N ALA A 70 -0.50 -0.36 -8.28
CA ALA A 70 0.85 -0.65 -7.79
C ALA A 70 0.82 -1.52 -6.53
N ASP A 71 -0.10 -1.23 -5.61
CA ASP A 71 -0.26 -2.00 -4.39
C ASP A 71 -0.75 -3.42 -4.65
N GLU A 72 -1.72 -3.58 -5.54
CA GLU A 72 -2.22 -4.89 -5.95
C GLU A 72 -1.12 -5.74 -6.58
N GLN A 73 -0.33 -5.12 -7.43
CA GLN A 73 0.77 -5.80 -8.12
C GLN A 73 1.83 -6.29 -7.14
N ARG A 74 2.16 -5.49 -6.13
CA ARG A 74 3.11 -5.91 -5.09
C ARG A 74 2.62 -7.13 -4.33
N VAL A 75 1.35 -7.15 -3.96
CA VAL A 75 0.75 -8.28 -3.24
C VAL A 75 0.79 -9.53 -4.10
N GLN A 76 0.47 -9.44 -5.38
CA GLN A 76 0.52 -10.57 -6.30
C GLN A 76 1.93 -11.11 -6.46
N GLU A 77 2.91 -10.25 -6.64
CA GLU A 77 4.31 -10.66 -6.78
C GLU A 77 4.79 -11.39 -5.53
N LEU A 78 4.44 -10.89 -4.35
CA LEU A 78 4.79 -11.55 -3.11
C LEU A 78 4.16 -12.93 -3.00
N THR A 79 2.88 -13.04 -3.30
CA THR A 79 2.16 -14.31 -3.25
C THR A 79 2.76 -15.33 -4.21
N GLN A 80 3.07 -14.92 -5.43
CA GLN A 80 3.72 -15.78 -6.41
C GLN A 80 5.09 -16.23 -5.94
N ALA A 81 5.87 -15.33 -5.38
CA ALA A 81 7.18 -15.68 -4.86
C ALA A 81 7.08 -16.72 -3.73
N GLN A 82 6.07 -16.60 -2.87
CA GLN A 82 5.83 -17.56 -1.81
C GLN A 82 5.37 -18.91 -2.33
N GLU A 83 4.52 -18.94 -3.34
CA GLU A 83 4.00 -20.17 -3.93
C GLU A 83 5.05 -20.93 -4.73
N GLN A 84 5.87 -20.25 -5.49
CA GLN A 84 6.85 -20.84 -6.35
C GLN A 84 8.03 -21.44 -5.60
N ARG A 85 8.30 -20.95 -4.41
CA ARG A 85 9.44 -21.37 -3.61
C ARG A 85 9.00 -21.58 -2.18
N ILE A 86 8.92 -22.84 -1.78
CA ILE A 86 8.75 -23.16 -0.38
C ILE A 86 9.93 -22.55 0.34
N VAL A 87 9.65 -21.57 1.17
CA VAL A 87 10.70 -20.75 1.73
C VAL A 87 11.29 -21.42 2.97
N ASP A 88 12.12 -22.39 2.75
CA ASP A 88 13.05 -22.86 3.76
C ASP A 88 14.32 -22.00 3.77
N ASP A 89 14.45 -21.12 2.81
CA ASP A 89 15.63 -20.29 2.63
C ASP A 89 15.38 -18.91 3.28
N ARG A 90 16.04 -18.69 4.39
CA ARG A 90 15.93 -17.41 5.12
C ARG A 90 16.39 -16.22 4.28
N GLU A 91 17.37 -16.41 3.41
CA GLU A 91 17.87 -15.35 2.55
C GLU A 91 16.80 -14.93 1.55
N LEU A 92 16.10 -15.88 0.95
CA LEU A 92 15.01 -15.57 0.04
C LEU A 92 13.87 -14.83 0.74
N PHE A 93 13.50 -15.28 1.93
CA PHE A 93 12.47 -14.63 2.73
C PHE A 93 12.87 -13.19 3.07
N LEU A 94 14.12 -12.99 3.48
CA LEU A 94 14.64 -11.67 3.81
C LEU A 94 14.61 -10.73 2.60
N VAL A 95 15.03 -11.22 1.44
CA VAL A 95 14.99 -10.44 0.20
C VAL A 95 13.55 -10.05 -0.14
N ALA A 96 12.61 -10.97 -0.04
CA ALA A 96 11.21 -10.70 -0.31
C ALA A 96 10.64 -9.63 0.62
N VAL A 97 10.93 -9.72 1.93
CA VAL A 97 10.49 -8.73 2.91
C VAL A 97 11.09 -7.36 2.62
N CYS A 98 12.36 -7.30 2.27
CA CYS A 98 13.03 -6.04 1.95
C CYS A 98 12.46 -5.39 0.68
N VAL A 99 12.13 -6.18 -0.34
CA VAL A 99 11.50 -5.68 -1.56
C VAL A 99 10.13 -5.07 -1.25
N ILE A 100 9.33 -5.73 -0.40
CA ILE A 100 8.03 -5.20 0.03
C ILE A 100 8.18 -3.86 0.74
N ASN A 101 9.22 -3.72 1.56
CA ASN A 101 9.49 -2.49 2.29
C ASN A 101 10.15 -1.41 1.45
N GLY A 102 10.37 -1.69 0.16
CA GLY A 102 10.90 -0.72 -0.79
C GLY A 102 12.42 -0.60 -0.83
N TYR A 103 13.12 -1.58 -0.29
CA TYR A 103 14.58 -1.60 -0.37
C TYR A 103 15.03 -1.96 -1.78
N ARG A 104 16.08 -1.30 -2.25
CA ARG A 104 16.72 -1.65 -3.51
C ARG A 104 17.66 -2.83 -3.34
N PHE A 105 18.00 -3.49 -4.44
CA PHE A 105 18.93 -4.61 -4.44
C PHE A 105 20.25 -4.25 -3.75
N GLU A 106 20.82 -3.10 -4.08
CA GLU A 106 22.08 -2.65 -3.49
C GLU A 106 21.97 -2.42 -1.98
N GLU A 107 20.84 -1.90 -1.54
CA GLU A 107 20.58 -1.68 -0.12
C GLU A 107 20.47 -2.99 0.63
N ILE A 108 19.79 -3.98 0.06
CA ILE A 108 19.69 -5.33 0.63
C ILE A 108 21.08 -5.92 0.78
N HIS A 109 21.87 -5.89 -0.27
CA HIS A 109 23.23 -6.42 -0.28
C HIS A 109 24.11 -5.76 0.78
N HIS A 110 24.06 -4.43 0.85
CA HIS A 110 24.85 -3.67 1.79
C HIS A 110 24.39 -3.89 3.25
N GLN A 111 23.10 -3.80 3.49
CA GLN A 111 22.53 -3.83 4.84
C GLN A 111 22.66 -5.20 5.51
N TYR A 112 22.47 -6.27 4.76
CA TYR A 112 22.46 -7.63 5.29
C TYR A 112 23.73 -8.41 4.95
N ARG A 113 24.70 -7.76 4.34
CA ARG A 113 26.00 -8.36 3.95
C ARG A 113 25.86 -9.65 3.16
N LEU A 114 24.83 -9.73 2.36
CA LEU A 114 24.67 -10.83 1.41
C LEU A 114 25.61 -10.60 0.24
N SER A 115 26.18 -11.68 -0.29
CA SER A 115 26.98 -11.56 -1.51
C SER A 115 26.06 -11.17 -2.66
N GLU A 116 26.61 -10.46 -3.64
CA GLU A 116 25.86 -10.09 -4.83
C GLU A 116 25.30 -11.32 -5.54
N ALA A 117 26.08 -12.39 -5.62
CA ALA A 117 25.65 -13.65 -6.22
C ALA A 117 24.47 -14.27 -5.45
N GLN A 118 24.46 -14.18 -4.12
CA GLN A 118 23.36 -14.68 -3.31
C GLN A 118 22.08 -13.90 -3.56
N CYS A 119 22.17 -12.59 -3.63
CA CYS A 119 21.03 -11.75 -3.92
C CYS A 119 20.44 -12.02 -5.31
N ILE A 120 21.30 -12.14 -6.31
CA ILE A 120 20.88 -12.43 -7.69
C ILE A 120 20.21 -13.80 -7.76
N ARG A 121 20.75 -14.79 -7.08
CA ARG A 121 20.20 -16.15 -7.09
C ARG A 121 18.79 -16.20 -6.51
N HIS A 122 18.50 -15.39 -5.50
CA HIS A 122 17.22 -15.40 -4.81
C HIS A 122 16.20 -14.40 -5.39
N LEU A 123 16.63 -13.50 -6.23
CA LEU A 123 15.74 -12.60 -6.92
C LEU A 123 15.28 -13.19 -8.23
#